data_906fd71c2783ee57d693e4e0be6e4de5
#
_entry.id   906fd71c2783ee57d693e4e0be6e4de5
#
_cell.length_a   1.000
_cell.length_b   1.000
_cell.length_c   1.000
_cell.angle_alpha   90.00
_cell.angle_beta   90.00
_cell.angle_gamma   90.00
#
_symmetry.space_group_name_H-M   'P 1'
#
loop_
_entity.id
_entity.type
_entity.pdbx_description
1 polymer ?
#
loop_
_entity_poly.entity_id
_entity_poly.type
_entity_poly.pdbx_seq_one_letter_code
_entity_poly.pdbx_strand_id
1 'polypeptide(L)'
;AGGANIDLTTADMNALFAFFGKGAFGTTARTNKVAAYDVMWVSPEIWANLAQPYVVNGVVSGTVLQAVLPFAPVKEIRMSFALTGNEFIAYVRRRDVISPLVGMAVGVVPLPRPMPNINYNFQIMSAEGLQITADDQGLSGVVYGANLA
;
A
#
# COMPACT_ATOMS: atom_id res chain seq x y z
N ALA A 1 -1.18 0.32 -19.67
CA ALA A 1 -0.14 -0.72 -19.71
C ALA A 1 -0.80 -2.05 -19.40
N GLY A 2 -0.94 -2.92 -20.43
CA GLY A 2 -1.58 -4.21 -20.28
C GLY A 2 -0.69 -5.20 -19.53
N GLY A 3 -0.70 -5.12 -18.21
CA GLY A 3 -0.23 -6.23 -17.38
C GLY A 3 -1.31 -7.30 -17.40
N ALA A 4 -0.93 -8.56 -17.57
CA ALA A 4 -1.86 -9.67 -17.43
C ALA A 4 -2.55 -9.56 -16.06
N ASN A 5 -3.87 -9.62 -16.04
CA ASN A 5 -4.64 -9.65 -14.81
C ASN A 5 -4.24 -10.90 -14.02
N ILE A 6 -3.57 -10.71 -12.91
CA ILE A 6 -3.22 -11.77 -11.98
C ILE A 6 -4.04 -11.62 -10.71
N ASP A 7 -4.66 -12.70 -10.30
CA ASP A 7 -5.32 -12.76 -9.00
C ASP A 7 -4.30 -13.20 -7.94
N LEU A 8 -3.83 -12.24 -7.18
CA LEU A 8 -2.83 -12.48 -6.12
C LEU A 8 -3.38 -13.30 -4.95
N THR A 9 -4.70 -13.45 -4.85
CA THR A 9 -5.32 -14.24 -3.80
C THR A 9 -5.29 -15.74 -4.07
N THR A 10 -5.16 -16.13 -5.35
CA THR A 10 -5.17 -17.53 -5.80
C THR A 10 -3.94 -17.94 -6.60
N ALA A 11 -3.05 -17.00 -6.90
CA ALA A 11 -1.85 -17.25 -7.69
C ALA A 11 -0.94 -18.31 -7.04
N ASP A 12 -0.38 -19.18 -7.86
CA ASP A 12 0.61 -20.15 -7.42
C ASP A 12 1.98 -19.47 -7.17
N MET A 13 2.92 -20.25 -6.64
CA MET A 13 4.26 -19.77 -6.33
C MET A 13 4.96 -19.17 -7.56
N ASN A 14 4.88 -19.82 -8.72
CA ASN A 14 5.54 -19.36 -9.94
C ASN A 14 4.92 -18.06 -10.47
N ALA A 15 3.61 -17.94 -10.40
CA ALA A 15 2.89 -16.72 -10.78
C ALA A 15 3.22 -15.54 -9.86
N LEU A 16 3.36 -15.77 -8.56
CA LEU A 16 3.80 -14.75 -7.61
C LEU A 16 5.23 -14.29 -7.87
N PHE A 17 6.14 -15.21 -8.14
CA PHE A 17 7.53 -14.87 -8.50
C PHE A 17 7.60 -14.07 -9.80
N ALA A 18 6.82 -14.45 -10.80
CA ALA A 18 6.73 -13.70 -12.05
C ALA A 18 6.18 -12.29 -11.83
N PHE A 19 5.12 -12.14 -11.03
CA PHE A 19 4.50 -10.85 -10.73
C PHE A 19 5.50 -9.86 -10.10
N PHE A 20 6.24 -10.27 -9.09
CA PHE A 20 7.21 -9.42 -8.40
C PHE A 20 8.50 -9.18 -9.20
N GLY A 21 8.91 -10.12 -10.04
CA GLY A 21 10.15 -10.03 -10.81
C GLY A 21 9.97 -9.31 -12.14
N LYS A 22 9.60 -10.05 -13.18
CA LYS A 22 9.45 -9.53 -14.56
C LYS A 22 8.03 -9.12 -14.90
N GLY A 23 7.06 -9.45 -14.08
CA GLY A 23 5.65 -9.20 -14.32
C GLY A 23 5.21 -7.76 -14.03
N ALA A 24 3.92 -7.59 -13.77
CA ALA A 24 3.29 -6.28 -13.68
C ALA A 24 3.92 -5.35 -12.62
N PHE A 25 4.16 -5.84 -11.42
CA PHE A 25 4.71 -5.03 -10.33
C PHE A 25 6.16 -4.62 -10.60
N GLY A 26 7.01 -5.56 -10.98
CA GLY A 26 8.40 -5.26 -11.31
C GLY A 26 8.53 -4.34 -12.52
N THR A 27 7.69 -4.51 -13.53
CA THR A 27 7.66 -3.60 -14.71
C THR A 27 7.20 -2.21 -14.32
N THR A 28 6.18 -2.07 -13.47
CA THR A 28 5.70 -0.78 -13.00
C THR A 28 6.77 -0.04 -12.19
N ALA A 29 7.48 -0.75 -11.31
CA ALA A 29 8.60 -0.17 -10.56
C ALA A 29 9.71 0.36 -11.50
N ARG A 30 10.09 -0.41 -12.50
CA ARG A 30 11.09 0.02 -13.51
C ARG A 30 10.61 1.21 -14.33
N THR A 31 9.36 1.21 -14.75
CA THR A 31 8.77 2.34 -15.51
C THR A 31 8.77 3.62 -14.70
N ASN A 32 8.42 3.54 -13.41
CA ASN A 32 8.43 4.67 -12.50
C ASN A 32 9.86 5.02 -11.99
N LYS A 33 10.89 4.31 -12.44
CA LYS A 33 12.28 4.49 -12.00
C LYS A 33 12.47 4.37 -10.49
N VAL A 34 11.68 3.52 -9.85
CA VAL A 34 11.76 3.22 -8.43
C VAL A 34 12.55 1.92 -8.25
N ALA A 35 13.68 1.99 -7.57
CA ALA A 35 14.51 0.82 -7.29
C ALA A 35 13.82 -0.14 -6.31
N ALA A 36 13.22 0.41 -5.25
CA ALA A 36 12.39 -0.32 -4.31
C ALA A 36 11.40 0.61 -3.62
N TYR A 37 10.15 0.18 -3.51
CA TYR A 37 9.16 0.80 -2.64
C TYR A 37 9.49 0.52 -1.19
N ASP A 38 9.21 1.46 -0.29
CA ASP A 38 9.51 1.29 1.13
C ASP A 38 8.56 0.29 1.79
N VAL A 39 7.28 0.36 1.45
CA VAL A 39 6.26 -0.55 1.98
C VAL A 39 5.21 -0.89 0.93
N MET A 40 4.74 -2.12 0.96
CA MET A 40 3.58 -2.60 0.21
C MET A 40 2.55 -3.12 1.21
N TRP A 41 1.37 -2.53 1.20
CA TRP A 41 0.23 -2.99 1.97
C TRP A 41 -0.62 -3.89 1.10
N VAL A 42 -0.95 -5.06 1.61
CA VAL A 42 -1.77 -6.07 0.91
C VAL A 42 -2.99 -6.41 1.72
N SER A 43 -4.03 -6.92 1.05
CA SER A 43 -5.21 -7.44 1.72
C SER A 43 -4.88 -8.70 2.53
N PRO A 44 -5.72 -9.07 3.52
CA PRO A 44 -5.54 -10.32 4.26
C PRO A 44 -5.56 -11.57 3.37
N GLU A 45 -6.32 -11.56 2.29
CA GLU A 45 -6.41 -12.66 1.32
C GLU A 45 -5.10 -12.84 0.55
N ILE A 46 -4.50 -11.74 0.08
CA ILE A 46 -3.17 -11.77 -0.55
C ILE A 46 -2.11 -12.21 0.45
N TRP A 47 -2.16 -11.72 1.67
CA TRP A 47 -1.24 -12.12 2.73
C TRP A 47 -1.29 -13.61 3.01
N ALA A 48 -2.49 -14.18 3.11
CA ALA A 48 -2.69 -15.62 3.30
C ALA A 48 -2.08 -16.43 2.15
N ASN A 49 -2.23 -15.96 0.91
CA ASN A 49 -1.64 -16.63 -0.25
C ASN A 49 -0.10 -16.49 -0.28
N LEU A 50 0.45 -15.36 0.15
CA LEU A 50 1.90 -15.18 0.28
C LEU A 50 2.51 -16.04 1.39
N ALA A 51 1.71 -16.45 2.38
CA ALA A 51 2.14 -17.35 3.46
C ALA A 51 2.18 -18.82 3.05
N GLN A 52 1.81 -19.17 1.80
CA GLN A 52 1.92 -20.55 1.32
C GLN A 52 3.36 -21.07 1.39
N PRO A 53 3.57 -22.39 1.58
CA PRO A 53 4.92 -22.94 1.67
C PRO A 53 5.68 -22.81 0.34
N TYR A 54 6.93 -22.42 0.45
CA TYR A 54 7.89 -22.44 -0.66
C TYR A 54 8.52 -23.81 -0.77
N VAL A 55 8.21 -24.54 -1.82
CA VAL A 55 8.65 -25.94 -2.02
C VAL A 55 9.66 -26.00 -3.14
N VAL A 56 10.84 -26.55 -2.86
CA VAL A 56 11.90 -26.84 -3.83
C VAL A 56 12.23 -28.33 -3.77
N ASN A 57 12.07 -29.03 -4.89
CA ASN A 57 12.35 -30.47 -4.99
C ASN A 57 11.63 -31.31 -3.91
N GLY A 58 10.40 -30.94 -3.58
CA GLY A 58 9.59 -31.62 -2.55
C GLY A 58 9.92 -31.25 -1.10
N VAL A 59 10.86 -30.34 -0.88
CA VAL A 59 11.26 -29.87 0.45
C VAL A 59 10.75 -28.46 0.70
N VAL A 60 10.12 -28.22 1.83
CA VAL A 60 9.65 -26.89 2.25
C VAL A 60 10.82 -26.07 2.77
N SER A 61 11.07 -24.91 2.13
CA SER A 61 12.17 -23.99 2.43
C SER A 61 11.68 -22.63 2.97
N GLY A 62 10.61 -22.61 3.74
CA GLY A 62 10.02 -21.40 4.28
C GLY A 62 8.72 -21.01 3.56
N THR A 63 8.42 -19.71 3.50
CA THR A 63 7.22 -19.19 2.85
C THR A 63 7.54 -18.49 1.53
N VAL A 64 6.56 -18.37 0.65
CA VAL A 64 6.69 -17.64 -0.61
C VAL A 64 7.05 -16.17 -0.34
N LEU A 65 6.51 -15.57 0.72
CA LEU A 65 6.85 -14.21 1.14
C LEU A 65 8.36 -14.05 1.39
N GLN A 66 8.96 -14.95 2.13
CA GLN A 66 10.39 -14.94 2.42
C GLN A 66 11.25 -15.14 1.16
N ALA A 67 10.78 -15.94 0.22
CA ALA A 67 11.48 -16.18 -1.03
C ALA A 67 11.36 -15.01 -2.02
N VAL A 68 10.26 -14.26 -1.98
CA VAL A 68 9.99 -13.12 -2.87
C VAL A 68 10.73 -11.86 -2.45
N LEU A 69 10.80 -11.55 -1.16
CA LEU A 69 11.37 -10.30 -0.64
C LEU A 69 12.78 -9.97 -1.16
N PRO A 70 13.72 -10.92 -1.31
CA PRO A 70 15.08 -10.61 -1.77
C PRO A 70 15.16 -9.99 -3.17
N PHE A 71 14.24 -10.32 -4.09
CA PHE A 71 14.27 -9.81 -5.46
C PHE A 71 13.10 -8.89 -5.81
N ALA A 72 12.07 -8.80 -4.96
CA ALA A 72 10.96 -7.91 -5.20
C ALA A 72 11.41 -6.44 -5.07
N PRO A 73 10.89 -5.52 -5.91
CA PRO A 73 11.19 -4.11 -5.80
C PRO A 73 10.41 -3.44 -4.64
N VAL A 74 10.48 -4.05 -3.47
CA VAL A 74 9.83 -3.58 -2.24
C VAL A 74 10.67 -4.04 -1.04
N LYS A 75 10.80 -3.17 -0.04
CA LYS A 75 11.59 -3.49 1.16
C LYS A 75 10.80 -4.29 2.18
N GLU A 76 9.51 -4.01 2.30
CA GLU A 76 8.63 -4.60 3.30
C GLU A 76 7.23 -4.79 2.76
N ILE A 77 6.62 -5.94 3.08
CA ILE A 77 5.23 -6.24 2.76
C ILE A 77 4.48 -6.38 4.07
N ARG A 78 3.36 -5.67 4.22
CA ARG A 78 2.51 -5.68 5.39
C ARG A 78 1.06 -5.93 5.03
N MET A 79 0.31 -6.49 5.97
CA MET A 79 -1.12 -6.72 5.84
C MET A 79 -1.91 -5.51 6.37
N SER A 80 -3.00 -5.16 5.68
CA SER A 80 -3.96 -4.16 6.13
C SER A 80 -5.38 -4.67 5.98
N PHE A 81 -6.19 -4.54 7.03
CA PHE A 81 -7.61 -4.87 6.98
C PHE A 81 -8.47 -3.81 6.26
N ALA A 82 -7.89 -2.67 5.91
CA ALA A 82 -8.55 -1.67 5.08
C ALA A 82 -8.65 -2.06 3.60
N LEU A 83 -7.84 -3.03 3.16
CA LEU A 83 -7.83 -3.58 1.82
C LEU A 83 -8.57 -4.91 1.79
N THR A 84 -9.26 -5.20 0.70
CA THR A 84 -10.04 -6.43 0.52
C THR A 84 -9.79 -7.06 -0.85
N GLY A 85 -9.92 -8.38 -0.92
CA GLY A 85 -9.75 -9.11 -2.18
C GLY A 85 -8.37 -8.95 -2.79
N ASN A 86 -8.29 -8.68 -4.08
CA ASN A 86 -7.04 -8.54 -4.83
C ASN A 86 -6.57 -7.07 -4.89
N GLU A 87 -6.46 -6.44 -3.74
CA GLU A 87 -6.03 -5.04 -3.61
C GLU A 87 -4.70 -4.91 -2.89
N PHE A 88 -3.85 -4.02 -3.38
CA PHE A 88 -2.60 -3.65 -2.72
C PHE A 88 -2.24 -2.21 -3.02
N ILE A 89 -1.42 -1.62 -2.16
CA ILE A 89 -0.81 -0.32 -2.37
C ILE A 89 0.65 -0.37 -1.97
N ALA A 90 1.52 0.18 -2.82
CA ALA A 90 2.95 0.30 -2.54
C ALA A 90 3.39 1.76 -2.74
N TYR A 91 4.24 2.27 -1.87
CA TYR A 91 4.71 3.64 -1.96
C TYR A 91 6.11 3.83 -1.38
N VAL A 92 6.72 4.93 -1.78
CA VAL A 92 7.98 5.43 -1.22
C VAL A 92 7.66 6.43 -0.11
N ARG A 93 8.23 6.21 1.09
CA ARG A 93 8.03 7.08 2.26
C ARG A 93 8.91 8.33 2.18
N ARG A 94 8.54 9.26 1.32
CA ARG A 94 9.23 10.55 1.19
C ARG A 94 8.20 11.67 1.11
N ARG A 95 8.52 12.80 1.70
CA ARG A 95 7.60 13.96 1.71
C ARG A 95 7.37 14.56 0.32
N ASP A 96 8.30 14.41 -0.58
CA ASP A 96 8.17 14.82 -1.98
C ASP A 96 7.27 13.88 -2.80
N VAL A 97 6.99 12.68 -2.31
CA VAL A 97 6.07 11.70 -2.93
C VAL A 97 4.69 11.75 -2.28
N ILE A 98 4.64 11.65 -0.95
CA ILE A 98 3.40 11.70 -0.16
C ILE A 98 3.55 12.73 0.93
N SER A 99 2.73 13.77 0.90
CA SER A 99 2.71 14.81 1.93
C SER A 99 1.31 14.98 2.52
N PRO A 100 1.21 15.12 3.85
CA PRO A 100 -0.06 15.48 4.45
C PRO A 100 -0.37 16.95 4.16
N LEU A 101 -1.61 17.23 3.77
CA LEU A 101 -2.16 18.57 3.69
C LEU A 101 -3.00 18.82 4.93
N VAL A 102 -2.56 19.76 5.75
CA VAL A 102 -3.27 20.15 6.96
C VAL A 102 -4.01 21.45 6.69
N GLY A 103 -5.33 21.36 6.48
CA GLY A 103 -6.19 22.55 6.36
C GLY A 103 -6.45 23.20 7.72
N MET A 104 -6.66 22.36 8.74
CA MET A 104 -6.81 22.77 10.12
C MET A 104 -6.20 21.70 11.04
N ALA A 105 -5.20 22.08 11.85
CA ALA A 105 -4.65 21.19 12.86
C ALA A 105 -5.70 20.82 13.91
N VAL A 106 -5.49 19.70 14.59
CA VAL A 106 -6.36 19.30 15.70
C VAL A 106 -6.42 20.42 16.73
N GLY A 107 -7.60 20.92 17.00
CA GLY A 107 -7.81 22.01 17.93
C GLY A 107 -9.14 21.88 18.66
N VAL A 108 -9.24 22.56 19.80
CA VAL A 108 -10.45 22.63 20.59
C VAL A 108 -11.11 23.97 20.32
N VAL A 109 -12.36 23.93 19.84
CA VAL A 109 -13.15 25.13 19.58
C VAL A 109 -14.21 25.25 20.68
N PRO A 110 -14.20 26.34 21.49
CA PRO A 110 -15.25 26.56 22.46
C PRO A 110 -16.56 26.94 21.75
N LEU A 111 -17.67 26.30 22.15
CA LEU A 111 -18.98 26.65 21.67
C LEU A 111 -19.59 27.76 22.54
N PRO A 112 -20.34 28.71 21.96
CA PRO A 112 -20.95 29.78 22.72
C PRO A 112 -21.98 29.22 23.71
N ARG A 113 -22.00 29.77 24.92
CA ARG A 113 -22.99 29.47 25.92
C ARG A 113 -24.27 30.32 25.68
N PRO A 114 -25.41 29.70 25.41
CA PRO A 114 -26.64 30.46 25.21
C PRO A 114 -27.20 31.07 26.50
N MET A 115 -26.85 30.49 27.67
CA MET A 115 -27.29 30.99 29.00
C MET A 115 -26.14 30.84 30.04
N PRO A 116 -26.05 31.71 31.08
CA PRO A 116 -24.96 31.70 32.05
C PRO A 116 -24.85 30.44 32.91
N ASN A 117 -25.93 29.70 33.10
CA ASN A 117 -26.00 28.50 33.92
C ASN A 117 -25.90 27.17 33.14
N ILE A 118 -25.61 27.24 31.85
CA ILE A 118 -25.36 26.05 31.02
C ILE A 118 -23.87 25.70 31.05
N ASN A 119 -23.54 24.41 31.00
CA ASN A 119 -22.17 23.91 30.95
C ASN A 119 -21.41 24.44 29.73
N TYR A 120 -20.09 24.57 29.88
CA TYR A 120 -19.21 24.85 28.75
C TYR A 120 -19.12 23.63 27.84
N ASN A 121 -19.30 23.84 26.56
CA ASN A 121 -19.12 22.82 25.53
C ASN A 121 -17.94 23.18 24.64
N PHE A 122 -17.14 22.16 24.29
CA PHE A 122 -15.99 22.30 23.40
C PHE A 122 -16.13 21.29 22.26
N GLN A 123 -15.71 21.70 21.08
CA GLN A 123 -15.66 20.82 19.91
C GLN A 123 -14.20 20.62 19.49
N ILE A 124 -13.82 19.37 19.29
CA ILE A 124 -12.51 19.00 18.75
C ILE A 124 -12.65 18.86 17.24
N MET A 125 -11.85 19.60 16.50
CA MET A 125 -11.90 19.63 15.03
C MET A 125 -10.51 19.50 14.43
N SER A 126 -10.45 18.83 13.28
CA SER A 126 -9.26 18.78 12.42
C SER A 126 -9.69 18.67 10.96
N ALA A 127 -8.87 19.16 10.05
CA ALA A 127 -9.04 18.98 8.62
C ALA A 127 -7.71 18.62 7.98
N GLU A 128 -7.59 17.40 7.47
CA GLU A 128 -6.38 16.84 6.90
C GLU A 128 -6.68 16.10 5.60
N GLY A 129 -5.70 16.04 4.71
CA GLY A 129 -5.75 15.27 3.48
C GLY A 129 -4.35 14.76 3.10
N LEU A 130 -4.29 13.92 2.09
CA LEU A 130 -3.03 13.44 1.51
C LEU A 130 -2.87 14.01 0.11
N GLN A 131 -1.67 14.46 -0.19
CA GLN A 131 -1.24 14.82 -1.53
C GLN A 131 -0.22 13.81 -2.02
N ILE A 132 -0.50 13.23 -3.19
CA ILE A 132 0.44 12.37 -3.92
C ILE A 132 1.00 13.18 -5.07
N THR A 133 2.33 13.35 -5.10
CA THR A 133 3.01 14.11 -6.13
C THR A 133 3.62 13.17 -7.18
N ALA A 134 3.54 13.60 -8.44
CA ALA A 134 4.33 13.03 -9.53
C ALA A 134 5.46 13.99 -9.87
N ASP A 135 6.53 13.47 -10.48
CA ASP A 135 7.61 14.31 -10.98
C ASP A 135 7.21 15.03 -12.29
N ASP A 136 8.13 15.81 -12.86
CA ASP A 136 7.95 16.54 -14.12
C ASP A 136 7.74 15.63 -15.34
N GLN A 137 8.06 14.34 -15.23
CA GLN A 137 7.81 13.31 -16.23
C GLN A 137 6.50 12.54 -15.98
N GLY A 138 5.74 12.91 -14.96
CA GLY A 138 4.52 12.23 -14.57
C GLY A 138 4.74 10.88 -13.85
N LEU A 139 5.97 10.60 -13.40
CA LEU A 139 6.28 9.37 -12.67
C LEU A 139 5.92 9.53 -11.20
N SER A 140 5.28 8.51 -10.63
CA SER A 140 4.83 8.51 -9.24
C SER A 140 5.55 7.46 -8.41
N GLY A 141 5.84 7.80 -7.16
CA GLY A 141 6.33 6.86 -6.15
C GLY A 141 5.22 6.05 -5.45
N VAL A 142 3.99 6.09 -5.97
CA VAL A 142 2.84 5.34 -5.42
C VAL A 142 2.26 4.45 -6.51
N VAL A 143 1.99 3.19 -6.16
CA VAL A 143 1.29 2.22 -7.01
C VAL A 143 0.12 1.65 -6.24
N TYR A 144 -1.05 1.69 -6.86
CA TYR A 144 -2.24 1.00 -6.39
C TYR A 144 -2.63 -0.06 -7.41
N GLY A 145 -2.87 -1.26 -6.93
CA GLY A 145 -3.36 -2.37 -7.73
C GLY A 145 -4.67 -2.89 -7.17
N ALA A 146 -5.62 -3.15 -8.04
CA ALA A 146 -6.88 -3.78 -7.71
C ALA A 146 -7.28 -4.74 -8.82
N ASN A 147 -8.00 -5.78 -8.46
CA ASN A 147 -8.63 -6.64 -9.46
C ASN A 147 -9.92 -5.97 -9.92
N LEU A 148 -9.90 -5.46 -11.14
CA LEU A 148 -11.06 -4.92 -11.83
C LEU A 148 -11.76 -6.00 -12.66
N ALA A 149 -11.76 -7.21 -12.13
CA ALA A 149 -12.44 -8.32 -12.77
C ALA A 149 -13.94 -8.08 -12.86
#